data_f54bb2c615bc7cbdb53c45d56f1176a7
#
_entry.id   f54bb2c615bc7cbdb53c45d56f1176a7
#
_cell.length_a   1.000
_cell.length_b   1.000
_cell.length_c   1.000
_cell.angle_alpha   90.00
_cell.angle_beta   90.00
_cell.angle_gamma   90.00
#
_symmetry.space_group_name_H-M   'P 1'
#
loop_
_entity.id
_entity.type
_entity.pdbx_description
1 polymer ?
#
loop_
_entity_poly.entity_id
_entity_poly.type
_entity_poly.pdbx_seq_one_letter_code
_entity_poly.pdbx_strand_id
1 'polypeptide(L)'
;MRITKAKIKNRSLDVEYNEKKVFIGPEGGDPIESSRDLAVKCYDICHDSLVEAFDQLKCHAVLIADLRDAIKVENAIAAGMSLYEFDLEQLSTIQITGFVVTGSSEDGSEAAMIIFQKKTGTRTLNITTPAVKFEDEDYAFSHEFAGVVINCIAEVEAYLDGKVAVKQLEMNFDEGFTA
;
A
#
# COMPACT_ATOMS: atom_id res chain seq x y z
N MET A 1 -15.78 4.95 2.80
CA MET A 1 -15.11 3.76 2.21
C MET A 1 -13.92 3.45 3.10
N ARG A 2 -13.63 2.18 3.37
CA ARG A 2 -12.47 1.76 4.14
C ARG A 2 -11.67 0.76 3.31
N ILE A 3 -10.48 1.13 2.91
CA ILE A 3 -9.58 0.22 2.16
C ILE A 3 -9.11 -0.88 3.11
N THR A 4 -9.34 -2.13 2.72
CA THR A 4 -8.90 -3.31 3.49
C THR A 4 -7.71 -3.99 2.84
N LYS A 5 -7.52 -3.79 1.52
CA LYS A 5 -6.38 -4.34 0.80
C LYS A 5 -6.13 -3.59 -0.49
N ALA A 6 -4.88 -3.37 -0.81
CA ALA A 6 -4.47 -2.85 -2.11
C ALA A 6 -3.26 -3.62 -2.62
N LYS A 7 -3.25 -3.93 -3.93
CA LYS A 7 -2.14 -4.60 -4.61
C LYS A 7 -1.84 -3.96 -5.95
N ILE A 8 -0.58 -3.64 -6.17
CA ILE A 8 -0.07 -3.20 -7.48
C ILE A 8 0.36 -4.44 -8.28
N LYS A 9 -0.18 -4.58 -9.48
CA LYS A 9 0.18 -5.62 -10.43
C LYS A 9 0.35 -5.02 -11.81
N ASN A 10 1.54 -5.16 -12.38
CA ASN A 10 1.86 -4.59 -13.71
C ASN A 10 1.49 -3.09 -13.83
N ARG A 11 1.77 -2.31 -12.78
CA ARG A 11 1.42 -0.89 -12.65
C ARG A 11 -0.08 -0.58 -12.61
N SER A 12 -0.95 -1.55 -12.53
CA SER A 12 -2.38 -1.37 -12.25
C SER A 12 -2.70 -1.78 -10.81
N LEU A 13 -3.86 -1.38 -10.30
CA LEU A 13 -4.24 -1.53 -8.90
C LEU A 13 -5.44 -2.45 -8.75
N ASP A 14 -5.32 -3.46 -7.88
CA ASP A 14 -6.43 -4.25 -7.37
C ASP A 14 -6.73 -3.79 -5.93
N VAL A 15 -7.97 -3.40 -5.65
CA VAL A 15 -8.39 -2.85 -4.33
C VAL A 15 -9.55 -3.66 -3.77
N GLU A 16 -9.47 -3.99 -2.49
CA GLU A 16 -10.59 -4.48 -1.70
C GLU A 16 -10.94 -3.43 -0.64
N TYR A 17 -12.21 -3.10 -0.50
CA TYR A 17 -12.67 -2.12 0.48
C TYR A 17 -14.04 -2.44 1.03
N ASN A 18 -14.31 -1.98 2.25
CA ASN A 18 -15.60 -2.06 2.89
C ASN A 18 -16.36 -0.74 2.72
N GLU A 19 -17.59 -0.81 2.30
CA GLU A 19 -18.50 0.33 2.20
C GLU A 19 -19.65 0.17 3.20
N LYS A 20 -19.76 1.12 4.14
CA LYS A 20 -20.91 1.22 5.04
C LYS A 20 -21.94 2.18 4.44
N LYS A 21 -23.19 1.76 4.38
CA LYS A 21 -24.33 2.60 3.98
C LYS A 21 -25.36 2.62 5.09
N VAL A 22 -25.84 3.81 5.39
CA VAL A 22 -26.94 4.02 6.32
C VAL A 22 -28.21 4.28 5.53
N PHE A 23 -29.22 3.47 5.73
CA PHE A 23 -30.55 3.63 5.13
C PHE A 23 -31.52 4.12 6.19
N ILE A 24 -32.21 5.22 5.91
CA ILE A 24 -33.32 5.71 6.72
C ILE A 24 -34.59 5.24 6.00
N GLY A 25 -35.42 4.48 6.72
CA GLY A 25 -36.70 4.00 6.19
C GLY A 25 -37.64 5.16 5.84
N PRO A 26 -38.59 4.97 4.89
CA PRO A 26 -39.47 6.03 4.42
C PRO A 26 -40.41 6.62 5.50
N GLU A 27 -40.59 5.94 6.62
CA GLU A 27 -41.41 6.36 7.74
C GLU A 27 -40.63 6.89 8.95
N GLY A 28 -39.34 7.23 8.76
CA GLY A 28 -38.52 7.81 9.86
C GLY A 28 -38.16 6.81 10.97
N GLY A 29 -38.06 5.53 10.64
CA GLY A 29 -37.58 4.49 11.57
C GLY A 29 -36.08 4.61 11.87
N ASP A 30 -35.60 3.81 12.83
CA ASP A 30 -34.20 3.77 13.18
C ASP A 30 -33.30 3.50 11.94
N PRO A 31 -32.16 4.18 11.85
CA PRO A 31 -31.23 4.00 10.72
C PRO A 31 -30.73 2.55 10.67
N ILE A 32 -30.83 1.93 9.51
CA ILE A 32 -30.30 0.58 9.26
C ILE A 32 -28.93 0.70 8.64
N GLU A 33 -27.90 0.22 9.33
CA GLU A 33 -26.55 0.14 8.77
C GLU A 33 -26.40 -1.13 7.95
N SER A 34 -25.90 -0.98 6.73
CA SER A 34 -25.52 -2.08 5.86
C SER A 34 -24.04 -1.94 5.50
N SER A 35 -23.31 -3.03 5.63
CA SER A 35 -21.90 -3.11 5.26
C SER A 35 -21.73 -4.13 4.14
N ARG A 36 -20.87 -3.80 3.17
CA ARG A 36 -20.53 -4.72 2.08
C ARG A 36 -19.07 -4.62 1.70
N ASP A 37 -18.47 -5.76 1.39
CA ASP A 37 -17.12 -5.84 0.88
C ASP A 37 -17.16 -5.79 -0.64
N LEU A 38 -16.30 -4.98 -1.22
CA LEU A 38 -16.17 -4.77 -2.66
C LEU A 38 -14.73 -5.02 -3.07
N ALA A 39 -14.56 -5.67 -4.22
CA ALA A 39 -13.26 -5.85 -4.86
C ALA A 39 -13.30 -5.24 -6.26
N VAL A 40 -12.37 -4.34 -6.54
CA VAL A 40 -12.27 -3.61 -7.80
C VAL A 40 -10.91 -3.86 -8.43
N LYS A 41 -10.91 -4.20 -9.70
CA LYS A 41 -9.70 -4.26 -10.53
C LYS A 41 -9.64 -3.02 -11.40
N CYS A 42 -8.62 -2.24 -11.20
CA CYS A 42 -8.38 -1.03 -11.98
C CYS A 42 -7.36 -1.33 -13.06
N TYR A 43 -7.54 -0.74 -14.23
CA TYR A 43 -6.68 -0.99 -15.41
C TYR A 43 -5.83 0.22 -15.78
N ASP A 44 -6.08 1.36 -15.17
CA ASP A 44 -5.28 2.55 -15.39
C ASP A 44 -3.90 2.41 -14.73
N ILE A 45 -2.91 3.07 -15.32
CA ILE A 45 -1.55 3.04 -14.79
C ILE A 45 -1.48 3.85 -13.50
N CYS A 46 -0.93 3.27 -12.45
CA CYS A 46 -0.72 3.95 -11.18
C CYS A 46 0.16 5.19 -11.37
N HIS A 47 -0.24 6.28 -10.75
CA HIS A 47 0.58 7.48 -10.64
C HIS A 47 1.86 7.18 -9.85
N ASP A 48 2.95 7.86 -10.15
CA ASP A 48 4.25 7.61 -9.52
C ASP A 48 4.20 7.82 -7.99
N SER A 49 3.42 8.81 -7.49
CA SER A 49 3.24 9.01 -6.05
C SER A 49 2.65 7.80 -5.32
N LEU A 50 1.76 7.03 -5.96
CA LEU A 50 1.25 5.78 -5.38
C LEU A 50 2.35 4.73 -5.28
N VAL A 51 3.19 4.62 -6.32
CA VAL A 51 4.33 3.69 -6.30
C VAL A 51 5.34 4.09 -5.23
N GLU A 52 5.65 5.37 -5.12
CA GLU A 52 6.55 5.93 -4.10
C GLU A 52 6.02 5.69 -2.68
N ALA A 53 4.70 5.88 -2.44
CA ALA A 53 4.09 5.60 -1.16
C ALA A 53 4.25 4.13 -0.77
N PHE A 54 4.04 3.20 -1.71
CA PHE A 54 4.27 1.77 -1.47
C PHE A 54 5.76 1.47 -1.20
N ASP A 55 6.66 2.14 -1.89
CA ASP A 55 8.10 1.94 -1.71
C ASP A 55 8.58 2.34 -0.31
N GLN A 56 7.91 3.27 0.37
CA GLN A 56 8.22 3.62 1.76
C GLN A 56 7.99 2.44 2.73
N LEU A 57 7.18 1.46 2.36
CA LEU A 57 7.00 0.25 3.16
C LEU A 57 8.21 -0.72 3.12
N LYS A 58 9.22 -0.50 2.27
CA LYS A 58 10.37 -1.42 2.10
C LYS A 58 11.16 -1.63 3.39
N CYS A 59 11.47 -0.56 4.12
CA CYS A 59 12.20 -0.65 5.38
C CYS A 59 11.42 -1.45 6.40
N HIS A 60 10.12 -1.15 6.56
CA HIS A 60 9.24 -1.88 7.47
C HIS A 60 9.11 -3.35 7.07
N ALA A 61 8.99 -3.65 5.77
CA ALA A 61 8.87 -5.02 5.27
C ALA A 61 10.07 -5.89 5.67
N VAL A 62 11.29 -5.36 5.57
CA VAL A 62 12.48 -6.13 5.94
C VAL A 62 12.68 -6.26 7.44
N LEU A 63 12.33 -5.22 8.21
CA LEU A 63 12.39 -5.24 9.67
C LEU A 63 11.36 -6.22 10.25
N ILE A 64 10.09 -6.09 9.86
CA ILE A 64 9.00 -6.93 10.38
C ILE A 64 9.19 -8.41 9.97
N ALA A 65 9.70 -8.68 8.77
CA ALA A 65 9.94 -10.03 8.29
C ALA A 65 11.29 -10.62 8.75
N ASP A 66 12.06 -9.89 9.55
CA ASP A 66 13.39 -10.26 10.05
C ASP A 66 14.30 -10.80 8.93
N LEU A 67 14.36 -10.08 7.83
CA LEU A 67 15.16 -10.48 6.69
C LEU A 67 16.62 -10.07 6.90
N ARG A 68 17.53 -10.80 6.22
CA ARG A 68 18.96 -10.45 6.24
C ARG A 68 19.26 -8.99 5.87
N ASP A 69 18.41 -8.37 5.04
CA ASP A 69 18.51 -6.97 4.65
C ASP A 69 18.15 -6.02 5.82
N ALA A 70 17.45 -6.49 6.85
CA ALA A 70 17.12 -5.71 8.06
C ALA A 70 18.38 -5.18 8.75
N ILE A 71 19.47 -5.95 8.75
CA ILE A 71 20.75 -5.55 9.33
C ILE A 71 21.26 -4.22 8.77
N LYS A 72 21.02 -3.95 7.48
CA LYS A 72 21.42 -2.67 6.86
C LYS A 72 20.62 -1.50 7.42
N VAL A 73 19.29 -1.71 7.58
CA VAL A 73 18.39 -0.69 8.12
C VAL A 73 18.71 -0.44 9.58
N GLU A 74 18.88 -1.49 10.38
CA GLU A 74 19.25 -1.39 11.80
C GLU A 74 20.57 -0.68 12.01
N ASN A 75 21.61 -0.97 11.21
CA ASN A 75 22.89 -0.29 11.28
C ASN A 75 22.78 1.19 10.90
N ALA A 76 21.93 1.55 9.93
CA ALA A 76 21.71 2.93 9.54
C ALA A 76 20.99 3.71 10.66
N ILE A 77 19.99 3.10 11.32
CA ILE A 77 19.29 3.69 12.47
C ILE A 77 20.26 3.85 13.65
N ALA A 78 21.09 2.84 13.93
CA ALA A 78 22.11 2.92 14.98
C ALA A 78 23.15 4.02 14.72
N ALA A 79 23.38 4.38 13.46
CA ALA A 79 24.20 5.52 13.05
C ALA A 79 23.46 6.87 13.10
N GLY A 80 22.20 6.91 13.55
CA GLY A 80 21.40 8.11 13.70
C GLY A 80 20.57 8.50 12.47
N MET A 81 20.46 7.62 11.48
CA MET A 81 19.60 7.82 10.29
C MET A 81 18.16 7.47 10.64
N SER A 82 17.20 8.28 10.22
CA SER A 82 15.78 7.92 10.32
C SER A 82 15.36 6.95 9.20
N LEU A 83 14.24 6.23 9.40
CA LEU A 83 13.69 5.36 8.36
C LEU A 83 13.30 6.13 7.08
N TYR A 84 12.94 7.40 7.20
CA TYR A 84 12.58 8.27 6.06
C TYR A 84 13.79 8.71 5.22
N GLU A 85 15.00 8.70 5.82
CA GLU A 85 16.24 9.07 5.14
C GLU A 85 16.96 7.87 4.54
N PHE A 86 16.44 6.65 4.79
CA PHE A 86 17.07 5.44 4.29
C PHE A 86 16.98 5.35 2.76
N ASP A 87 18.12 5.08 2.13
CA ASP A 87 18.19 4.90 0.68
C ASP A 87 17.49 3.61 0.26
N LEU A 88 16.29 3.74 -0.31
CA LEU A 88 15.48 2.61 -0.78
C LEU A 88 16.12 1.84 -1.95
N GLU A 89 17.11 2.42 -2.65
CA GLU A 89 17.86 1.72 -3.69
C GLU A 89 18.71 0.59 -3.09
N GLN A 90 19.16 0.74 -1.84
CA GLN A 90 19.86 -0.32 -1.12
C GLN A 90 18.98 -1.55 -0.87
N LEU A 91 17.67 -1.39 -0.95
CA LEU A 91 16.67 -2.45 -0.88
C LEU A 91 16.10 -2.84 -2.26
N SER A 92 16.86 -2.65 -3.32
CA SER A 92 16.42 -2.89 -4.71
C SER A 92 15.97 -4.33 -5.00
N THR A 93 16.36 -5.30 -4.17
CA THR A 93 15.87 -6.68 -4.25
C THR A 93 14.45 -6.86 -3.72
N ILE A 94 13.92 -5.87 -3.00
CA ILE A 94 12.59 -5.85 -2.40
C ILE A 94 11.67 -5.00 -3.29
N GLN A 95 10.53 -5.56 -3.62
CA GLN A 95 9.46 -4.85 -4.35
C GLN A 95 8.16 -5.01 -3.57
N ILE A 96 7.63 -3.90 -3.06
CA ILE A 96 6.31 -3.91 -2.41
C ILE A 96 5.25 -4.13 -3.49
N THR A 97 4.38 -5.08 -3.26
CA THR A 97 3.27 -5.41 -4.17
C THR A 97 1.90 -5.11 -3.56
N GLY A 98 1.83 -4.83 -2.27
CA GLY A 98 0.58 -4.49 -1.63
C GLY A 98 0.64 -4.46 -0.11
N PHE A 99 -0.52 -4.17 0.46
CA PHE A 99 -0.75 -4.25 1.90
C PHE A 99 -2.17 -4.75 2.18
N VAL A 100 -2.39 -5.23 3.41
CA VAL A 100 -3.71 -5.60 3.95
C VAL A 100 -3.87 -4.91 5.29
N VAL A 101 -5.02 -4.29 5.52
CA VAL A 101 -5.41 -3.70 6.81
C VAL A 101 -6.50 -4.54 7.44
N THR A 102 -6.35 -4.86 8.70
CA THR A 102 -7.28 -5.67 9.50
C THR A 102 -7.66 -4.93 10.78
N GLY A 103 -8.60 -5.48 11.54
CA GLY A 103 -9.04 -4.87 12.79
C GLY A 103 -9.94 -3.66 12.58
N SER A 104 -10.11 -2.84 13.59
CA SER A 104 -10.91 -1.61 13.58
C SER A 104 -10.18 -0.49 14.31
N SER A 105 -10.30 0.72 13.78
CA SER A 105 -9.80 1.92 14.48
C SER A 105 -10.62 2.27 15.71
N GLU A 106 -11.87 1.78 15.81
CA GLU A 106 -12.76 2.08 16.91
C GLU A 106 -12.35 1.39 18.23
N ASP A 107 -11.71 0.22 18.12
CA ASP A 107 -11.27 -0.58 19.28
C ASP A 107 -9.73 -0.64 19.42
N GLY A 108 -9.00 0.12 18.61
CA GLY A 108 -7.53 0.12 18.61
C GLY A 108 -6.88 -1.19 18.10
N SER A 109 -7.67 -2.09 17.50
CA SER A 109 -7.16 -3.36 16.96
C SER A 109 -6.59 -3.24 15.55
N GLU A 110 -6.51 -2.04 14.99
CA GLU A 110 -6.08 -1.82 13.62
C GLU A 110 -4.63 -2.25 13.42
N ALA A 111 -4.41 -3.09 12.42
CA ALA A 111 -3.13 -3.68 12.11
C ALA A 111 -2.96 -3.79 10.60
N ALA A 112 -1.71 -3.82 10.14
CA ALA A 112 -1.44 -4.05 8.72
C ALA A 112 -0.39 -5.15 8.50
N MET A 113 -0.47 -5.76 7.32
CA MET A 113 0.51 -6.69 6.76
C MET A 113 1.02 -6.12 5.44
N ILE A 114 2.30 -6.29 5.18
CA ILE A 114 2.92 -5.89 3.90
C ILE A 114 3.05 -7.12 3.02
N ILE A 115 2.70 -6.98 1.74
CA ILE A 115 2.88 -8.00 0.71
C ILE A 115 3.98 -7.53 -0.23
N PHE A 116 5.02 -8.33 -0.37
CA PHE A 116 6.17 -7.95 -1.19
C PHE A 116 6.82 -9.13 -1.89
N GLN A 117 7.65 -8.84 -2.84
CA GLN A 117 8.50 -9.78 -3.55
C GLN A 117 9.96 -9.52 -3.19
N LYS A 118 10.71 -10.60 -2.96
CA LYS A 118 12.16 -10.55 -2.77
C LYS A 118 12.85 -11.33 -3.90
N LYS A 119 13.75 -10.67 -4.62
CA LYS A 119 14.60 -11.30 -5.62
C LYS A 119 15.81 -11.92 -4.93
N THR A 120 16.06 -13.21 -5.18
CA THR A 120 17.21 -13.95 -4.67
C THR A 120 17.82 -14.73 -5.82
N GLY A 121 18.88 -14.18 -6.42
CA GLY A 121 19.44 -14.70 -7.67
C GLY A 121 18.39 -14.69 -8.79
N THR A 122 18.10 -15.86 -9.36
CA THR A 122 17.11 -16.03 -10.44
C THR A 122 15.68 -16.28 -9.93
N ARG A 123 15.48 -16.37 -8.61
CA ARG A 123 14.19 -16.68 -8.00
C ARG A 123 13.54 -15.43 -7.44
N THR A 124 12.21 -15.40 -7.49
CA THR A 124 11.39 -14.41 -6.81
C THR A 124 10.54 -15.11 -5.75
N LEU A 125 10.63 -14.64 -4.53
CA LEU A 125 9.84 -15.11 -3.40
C LEU A 125 8.72 -14.11 -3.13
N ASN A 126 7.49 -14.60 -2.99
CA ASN A 126 6.36 -13.79 -2.51
C ASN A 126 6.28 -13.96 -1.01
N ILE A 127 6.29 -12.87 -0.28
CA ILE A 127 6.31 -12.84 1.17
C ILE A 127 5.18 -11.92 1.65
N THR A 128 4.52 -12.33 2.74
CA THR A 128 3.60 -11.49 3.49
C THR A 128 4.13 -11.40 4.92
N THR A 129 4.25 -10.20 5.47
CA THR A 129 4.71 -10.01 6.85
C THR A 129 3.66 -10.52 7.84
N PRO A 130 4.03 -10.82 9.09
CA PRO A 130 3.08 -10.83 10.19
C PRO A 130 2.27 -9.53 10.23
N ALA A 131 1.08 -9.57 10.85
CA ALA A 131 0.31 -8.37 11.13
C ALA A 131 0.97 -7.59 12.27
N VAL A 132 1.16 -6.31 12.08
CA VAL A 132 1.67 -5.38 13.10
C VAL A 132 0.58 -4.37 13.40
N LYS A 133 0.26 -4.19 14.68
CA LYS A 133 -0.70 -3.17 15.14
C LYS A 133 -0.11 -1.77 14.96
N PHE A 134 -0.96 -0.79 14.72
CA PHE A 134 -0.52 0.60 14.60
C PHE A 134 -0.01 1.19 15.92
N GLU A 135 -0.41 0.58 17.03
CA GLU A 135 0.07 0.89 18.38
C GLU A 135 0.73 -0.36 18.99
N ASP A 136 1.70 -0.95 18.28
CA ASP A 136 2.41 -2.16 18.69
C ASP A 136 3.62 -1.78 19.55
N GLU A 137 3.63 -2.21 20.82
CA GLU A 137 4.74 -1.96 21.74
C GLU A 137 5.99 -2.81 21.40
N ASP A 138 5.80 -3.95 20.73
CA ASP A 138 6.90 -4.85 20.36
C ASP A 138 7.62 -4.40 19.09
N TYR A 139 7.01 -3.50 18.30
CA TYR A 139 7.63 -2.94 17.09
C TYR A 139 7.94 -1.46 17.30
N ALA A 140 9.21 -1.14 17.49
CA ALA A 140 9.67 0.20 17.83
C ALA A 140 9.27 1.31 16.84
N PHE A 141 8.91 0.94 15.60
CA PHE A 141 8.52 1.86 14.53
C PHE A 141 7.04 1.74 14.16
N SER A 142 6.19 1.31 15.10
CA SER A 142 4.77 1.09 14.83
C SER A 142 4.04 2.35 14.40
N HIS A 143 4.36 3.51 14.98
CA HIS A 143 3.75 4.79 14.61
C HIS A 143 4.17 5.26 13.21
N GLU A 144 5.46 5.13 12.86
CA GLU A 144 5.96 5.44 11.51
C GLU A 144 5.33 4.51 10.48
N PHE A 145 5.24 3.23 10.81
CA PHE A 145 4.58 2.23 9.97
C PHE A 145 3.11 2.57 9.73
N ALA A 146 2.36 2.93 10.79
CA ALA A 146 0.98 3.38 10.68
C ALA A 146 0.86 4.60 9.75
N GLY A 147 1.75 5.59 9.91
CA GLY A 147 1.80 6.78 9.06
C GLY A 147 2.02 6.44 7.58
N VAL A 148 2.95 5.54 7.29
CA VAL A 148 3.21 5.08 5.90
C VAL A 148 2.02 4.32 5.33
N VAL A 149 1.37 3.43 6.10
CA VAL A 149 0.16 2.71 5.64
C VAL A 149 -0.99 3.68 5.37
N ILE A 150 -1.21 4.67 6.24
CA ILE A 150 -2.24 5.70 6.06
C ILE A 150 -1.96 6.51 4.78
N ASN A 151 -0.71 6.87 4.52
CA ASN A 151 -0.33 7.53 3.28
C ASN A 151 -0.61 6.65 2.05
N CYS A 152 -0.30 5.35 2.11
CA CYS A 152 -0.65 4.41 1.04
C CYS A 152 -2.17 4.36 0.81
N ILE A 153 -2.98 4.34 1.86
CA ILE A 153 -4.45 4.37 1.77
C ILE A 153 -4.92 5.65 1.06
N ALA A 154 -4.40 6.82 1.46
CA ALA A 154 -4.74 8.10 0.85
C ALA A 154 -4.39 8.13 -0.65
N GLU A 155 -3.24 7.59 -1.06
CA GLU A 155 -2.87 7.49 -2.48
C GLU A 155 -3.75 6.48 -3.25
N VAL A 156 -4.19 5.39 -2.62
CA VAL A 156 -5.16 4.45 -3.21
C VAL A 156 -6.51 5.13 -3.41
N GLU A 157 -7.00 5.90 -2.43
CA GLU A 157 -8.23 6.67 -2.54
C GLU A 157 -8.13 7.72 -3.65
N ALA A 158 -7.03 8.47 -3.69
CA ALA A 158 -6.78 9.44 -4.77
C ALA A 158 -6.74 8.79 -6.16
N TYR A 159 -6.18 7.58 -6.27
CA TYR A 159 -6.20 6.81 -7.52
C TYR A 159 -7.63 6.41 -7.92
N LEU A 160 -8.45 5.94 -6.97
CA LEU A 160 -9.86 5.61 -7.22
C LEU A 160 -10.68 6.84 -7.62
N ASP A 161 -10.28 8.03 -7.14
CA ASP A 161 -10.86 9.33 -7.50
C ASP A 161 -10.30 9.90 -8.83
N GLY A 162 -9.44 9.13 -9.53
CA GLY A 162 -8.96 9.47 -10.87
C GLY A 162 -7.54 10.01 -10.95
N LYS A 163 -6.75 10.01 -9.86
CA LYS A 163 -5.31 10.33 -9.88
C LYS A 163 -4.52 9.17 -10.49
N VAL A 164 -4.53 9.08 -11.81
CA VAL A 164 -3.80 8.07 -12.57
C VAL A 164 -2.61 8.70 -13.29
N ALA A 165 -1.63 7.88 -13.70
CA ALA A 165 -0.56 8.37 -14.55
C ALA A 165 -1.14 8.94 -15.85
N VAL A 166 -0.64 10.11 -16.26
CA VAL A 166 -1.01 10.68 -17.55
C VAL A 166 -0.65 9.65 -18.60
N LYS A 167 -1.65 9.09 -19.27
CA LYS A 167 -1.39 8.29 -20.48
C LYS A 167 -0.58 9.18 -21.40
N GLN A 168 0.59 8.75 -21.81
CA GLN A 168 1.25 9.33 -22.96
C GLN A 168 0.32 9.09 -24.18
N LEU A 169 -0.61 10.01 -24.39
CA LEU A 169 -1.40 10.12 -25.61
C LEU A 169 -0.56 10.67 -26.79
N GLU A 170 0.73 10.75 -26.61
CA GLU A 170 1.71 10.93 -27.68
C GLU A 170 2.09 9.56 -28.30
N MET A 171 1.10 8.81 -28.71
CA MET A 171 1.33 7.82 -29.75
C MET A 171 1.23 8.56 -31.09
N ASN A 172 2.41 8.98 -31.57
CA ASN A 172 2.76 9.21 -32.96
C ASN A 172 1.61 9.08 -33.98
N PHE A 173 0.89 10.18 -34.18
CA PHE A 173 0.07 10.34 -35.40
C PHE A 173 0.83 10.94 -36.58
N ASP A 174 2.16 11.02 -36.49
CA ASP A 174 3.02 11.64 -37.53
C ASP A 174 3.84 10.66 -38.36
N GLU A 175 3.44 9.40 -38.44
CA GLU A 175 4.04 8.53 -39.47
C GLU A 175 2.97 7.95 -40.39
N GLY A 176 2.77 8.64 -41.50
CA GLY A 176 2.26 8.00 -42.67
C GLY A 176 1.07 8.61 -43.35
N PHE A 177 1.24 9.76 -43.97
CA PHE A 177 0.59 10.06 -45.26
C PHE A 177 1.39 11.14 -45.99
N THR A 178 2.50 10.73 -46.64
CA THR A 178 2.97 11.41 -47.84
C THR A 178 2.66 10.49 -49.00
N ALA A 179 1.70 10.94 -49.77
CA ALA A 179 1.37 10.39 -51.08
C ALA A 179 2.51 10.54 -52.08
#